data_daa7d0fee41b4fe56ff67dd7614a6aec
#
_entry.id   daa7d0fee41b4fe56ff67dd7614a6aec
#
_cell.length_a   1.000
_cell.length_b   1.000
_cell.length_c   1.000
_cell.angle_alpha   90.00
_cell.angle_beta   90.00
_cell.angle_gamma   90.00
#
_symmetry.space_group_name_H-M   'P 1'
#
loop_
_entity.id
_entity.type
_entity.pdbx_description
1 polymer ?
#
loop_
_entity_poly.entity_id
_entity_poly.type
_entity_poly.pdbx_seq_one_letter_code
_entity_poly.pdbx_strand_id
1 'polypeptide(L)'
;MRQPRLAGRYAKSLIDLAEERNQLEKVYADMIFLQSVCRQSREFVTLMRSPVINADKKNSIINAITKDKVEGLTSAFNKLLIQKGRESILPEIINAFIEQYNTIKGIHKVKLATAEPISEELKKAIEHKLKTDAALPTIEL
;
A
#
# COMPACT_ATOMS: atom_id res chain seq x y z
N MET A 1 10.06 1.75 15.30
CA MET A 1 10.97 0.70 14.83
C MET A 1 10.42 0.09 13.55
N ARG A 2 11.26 -0.05 12.57
CA ARG A 2 10.85 -0.63 11.28
C ARG A 2 10.92 -2.15 11.33
N GLN A 3 9.89 -2.80 10.82
CA GLN A 3 9.84 -4.26 10.73
C GLN A 3 9.41 -4.66 9.32
N PRO A 4 10.30 -4.48 8.33
CA PRO A 4 9.90 -4.70 6.93
C PRO A 4 9.50 -6.14 6.61
N ARG A 5 10.09 -7.13 7.25
CA ARG A 5 9.70 -8.53 7.04
C ARG A 5 8.30 -8.80 7.56
N LEU A 6 7.99 -8.28 8.73
CA LEU A 6 6.67 -8.45 9.33
C LEU A 6 5.61 -7.70 8.51
N ALA A 7 5.92 -6.47 8.13
CA ALA A 7 5.03 -5.68 7.29
C ALA A 7 4.74 -6.39 5.96
N GLY A 8 5.77 -6.94 5.33
CA GLY A 8 5.63 -7.68 4.09
C GLY A 8 4.76 -8.92 4.23
N ARG A 9 4.86 -9.64 5.34
CA ARG A 9 4.03 -10.81 5.62
C ARG A 9 2.55 -10.44 5.77
N TYR A 10 2.27 -9.38 6.52
CA TYR A 10 0.90 -8.90 6.68
C TYR A 10 0.33 -8.45 5.35
N ALA A 11 1.10 -7.69 4.57
CA ALA A 11 0.68 -7.23 3.26
C ALA A 11 0.37 -8.41 2.33
N LYS A 12 1.25 -9.41 2.29
CA LYS A 12 1.06 -10.59 1.45
C LYS A 12 -0.18 -11.36 1.86
N SER A 13 -0.41 -11.53 3.15
CA SER A 13 -1.60 -12.22 3.65
C SER A 13 -2.86 -11.51 3.21
N LEU A 14 -2.87 -10.19 3.28
CA LEU A 14 -4.03 -9.40 2.86
C LEU A 14 -4.24 -9.49 1.34
N ILE A 15 -3.16 -9.43 0.56
CA ILE A 15 -3.24 -9.58 -0.90
C ILE A 15 -3.82 -10.94 -1.27
N ASP A 16 -3.29 -12.01 -0.69
CA ASP A 16 -3.75 -13.37 -0.97
C ASP A 16 -5.24 -13.51 -0.67
N LEU A 17 -5.67 -13.00 0.46
CA LEU A 17 -7.08 -13.05 0.86
C LEU A 17 -7.96 -12.19 -0.05
N ALA A 18 -7.48 -11.02 -0.43
CA ALA A 18 -8.22 -10.13 -1.34
C ALA A 18 -8.37 -10.75 -2.73
N GLU A 19 -7.33 -11.42 -3.23
CA GLU A 19 -7.41 -12.14 -4.50
C GLU A 19 -8.41 -13.29 -4.41
N GLU A 20 -8.37 -14.05 -3.34
CA GLU A 20 -9.28 -15.16 -3.10
C GLU A 20 -10.74 -14.72 -3.11
N ARG A 21 -11.02 -13.52 -2.62
CA ARG A 21 -12.36 -12.96 -2.56
C ARG A 21 -12.70 -12.04 -3.73
N ASN A 22 -11.82 -11.95 -4.71
CA ASN A 22 -12.00 -11.06 -5.88
C ASN A 22 -12.17 -9.58 -5.48
N GLN A 23 -11.44 -9.15 -4.47
CA GLN A 23 -11.50 -7.78 -3.94
C GLN A 23 -10.17 -7.06 -3.99
N LEU A 24 -9.17 -7.61 -4.71
CA LEU A 24 -7.83 -7.02 -4.72
C LEU A 24 -7.84 -5.56 -5.14
N GLU A 25 -8.57 -5.21 -6.20
CA GLU A 25 -8.62 -3.84 -6.68
C GLU A 25 -9.27 -2.90 -5.66
N LYS A 26 -10.30 -3.37 -4.99
CA LYS A 26 -10.99 -2.58 -3.97
C LYS A 26 -10.11 -2.37 -2.74
N VAL A 27 -9.43 -3.43 -2.29
CA VAL A 27 -8.51 -3.34 -1.15
C VAL A 27 -7.32 -2.45 -1.50
N TYR A 28 -6.82 -2.53 -2.72
CA TYR A 28 -5.76 -1.63 -3.17
C TYR A 28 -6.20 -0.17 -3.06
N ALA A 29 -7.40 0.15 -3.53
CA ALA A 29 -7.94 1.51 -3.42
C ALA A 29 -8.02 1.94 -1.96
N ASP A 30 -8.40 1.03 -1.06
CA ASP A 30 -8.42 1.30 0.38
C ASP A 30 -7.03 1.60 0.92
N MET A 31 -6.02 0.86 0.47
CA MET A 31 -4.64 1.10 0.89
C MET A 31 -4.12 2.45 0.40
N ILE A 32 -4.47 2.85 -0.81
CA ILE A 32 -4.14 4.18 -1.33
C ILE A 32 -4.79 5.26 -0.47
N PHE A 33 -6.05 5.07 -0.10
CA PHE A 33 -6.76 5.99 0.81
C PHE A 33 -6.03 6.09 2.16
N LEU A 34 -5.70 4.96 2.76
CA LEU A 34 -5.00 4.94 4.04
C LEU A 34 -3.60 5.53 3.95
N GLN A 35 -2.90 5.32 2.84
CA GLN A 35 -1.61 5.95 2.61
C GLN A 35 -1.75 7.48 2.61
N SER A 36 -2.79 7.98 1.96
CA SER A 36 -3.10 9.41 1.94
C SER A 36 -3.34 9.94 3.35
N VAL A 37 -4.11 9.21 4.16
CA VAL A 37 -4.35 9.59 5.56
C VAL A 37 -3.03 9.68 6.34
N CYS A 38 -2.17 8.68 6.19
CA CYS A 38 -0.88 8.66 6.88
C CYS A 38 0.02 9.83 6.45
N ARG A 39 -0.02 10.20 5.19
CA ARG A 39 0.79 11.31 4.66
C ARG A 39 0.27 12.67 5.10
N GLN A 40 -1.04 12.83 5.16
CA GLN A 40 -1.67 14.10 5.49
C GLN A 40 -1.79 14.34 6.99
N SER A 41 -1.82 13.29 7.78
CA SER A 41 -2.00 13.39 9.23
C SER A 41 -0.90 12.67 9.98
N ARG A 42 0.10 13.42 10.42
CA ARG A 42 1.13 12.88 11.30
C ARG A 42 0.54 12.49 12.64
N GLU A 43 -0.51 13.18 13.05
CA GLU A 43 -1.21 12.89 14.27
C GLU A 43 -1.78 11.48 14.27
N PHE A 44 -2.39 11.07 13.16
CA PHE A 44 -2.91 9.72 13.01
C PHE A 44 -1.80 8.67 13.19
N VAL A 45 -0.67 8.86 12.50
CA VAL A 45 0.47 7.94 12.59
C VAL A 45 1.01 7.89 14.02
N THR A 46 1.13 9.05 14.65
CA THR A 46 1.61 9.14 16.06
C THR A 46 0.67 8.40 16.98
N LEU A 47 -0.65 8.56 16.81
CA LEU A 47 -1.65 7.86 17.61
C LEU A 47 -1.54 6.34 17.44
N MET A 48 -1.36 5.86 16.23
CA MET A 48 -1.23 4.43 15.97
C MET A 48 0.05 3.85 16.56
N ARG A 49 1.10 4.66 16.66
CA ARG A 49 2.38 4.23 17.24
C ARG A 49 2.46 4.38 18.75
N SER A 50 1.53 5.10 19.36
CA SER A 50 1.59 5.38 20.79
C SER A 50 1.28 4.14 21.63
N PRO A 51 2.16 3.74 22.55
CA PRO A 51 1.89 2.61 23.43
C PRO A 51 0.95 2.97 24.59
N VAL A 52 0.68 4.27 24.79
CA VAL A 52 -0.16 4.76 25.90
C VAL A 52 -1.64 4.72 25.56
N ILE A 53 -1.96 4.77 24.24
CA ILE A 53 -3.35 4.76 23.80
C ILE A 53 -3.82 3.32 23.69
N ASN A 54 -4.95 3.01 24.33
CA ASN A 54 -5.45 1.64 24.33
C ASN A 54 -6.08 1.22 23.00
N ALA A 55 -6.25 -0.09 22.82
CA ALA A 55 -6.76 -0.67 21.58
C ALA A 55 -8.16 -0.18 21.22
N ASP A 56 -9.04 -0.05 22.21
CA ASP A 56 -10.41 0.40 21.97
C ASP A 56 -10.44 1.80 21.38
N LYS A 57 -9.61 2.69 21.90
CA LYS A 57 -9.53 4.05 21.37
C LYS A 57 -8.97 4.08 19.98
N LYS A 58 -7.92 3.28 19.70
CA LYS A 58 -7.35 3.18 18.36
C LYS A 58 -8.36 2.63 17.36
N ASN A 59 -9.14 1.62 17.76
CA ASN A 59 -10.22 1.09 16.93
C ASN A 59 -11.26 2.17 16.61
N SER A 60 -11.65 2.96 17.60
CA SER A 60 -12.61 4.04 17.42
C SER A 60 -12.09 5.08 16.43
N ILE A 61 -10.82 5.44 16.54
CA ILE A 61 -10.19 6.43 15.67
C ILE A 61 -10.15 5.93 14.23
N ILE A 62 -9.67 4.71 14.03
CA ILE A 62 -9.53 4.16 12.69
C ILE A 62 -10.90 3.92 12.05
N ASN A 63 -11.89 3.48 12.83
CA ASN A 63 -13.25 3.31 12.34
C ASN A 63 -13.88 4.63 11.93
N ALA A 64 -13.65 5.69 12.69
CA ALA A 64 -14.18 7.02 12.36
C ALA A 64 -13.61 7.53 11.03
N ILE A 65 -12.34 7.25 10.77
CA ILE A 65 -11.67 7.69 9.54
C ILE A 65 -12.12 6.85 8.34
N THR A 66 -12.33 5.55 8.55
CA THR A 66 -12.57 4.60 7.44
C THR A 66 -14.04 4.26 7.22
N LYS A 67 -14.93 4.76 8.06
CA LYS A 67 -16.36 4.45 7.97
C LYS A 67 -16.89 4.74 6.56
N ASP A 68 -17.51 3.74 5.93
CA ASP A 68 -18.09 3.83 4.61
C ASP A 68 -17.10 4.19 3.49
N LYS A 69 -15.80 4.15 3.78
CA LYS A 69 -14.76 4.50 2.81
C LYS A 69 -13.88 3.32 2.42
N VAL A 70 -13.94 2.22 3.17
CA VAL A 70 -13.15 1.03 2.87
C VAL A 70 -14.03 -0.20 2.90
N GLU A 71 -13.53 -1.26 2.26
CA GLU A 71 -14.24 -2.53 2.22
C GLU A 71 -14.20 -3.23 3.58
N GLY A 72 -15.15 -4.15 3.80
CA GLY A 72 -15.22 -4.92 5.03
C GLY A 72 -13.94 -5.71 5.32
N LEU A 73 -13.30 -6.22 4.28
CA LEU A 73 -12.03 -6.94 4.44
C LEU A 73 -10.95 -6.03 5.01
N THR A 74 -10.84 -4.80 4.50
CA THR A 74 -9.86 -3.83 4.99
C THR A 74 -10.15 -3.44 6.44
N SER A 75 -11.42 -3.23 6.78
CA SER A 75 -11.82 -2.92 8.16
C SER A 75 -11.46 -4.06 9.11
N ALA A 76 -11.73 -5.30 8.70
CA ALA A 76 -11.41 -6.47 9.51
C ALA A 76 -9.91 -6.62 9.71
N PHE A 77 -9.13 -6.33 8.67
CA PHE A 77 -7.68 -6.38 8.73
C PHE A 77 -7.13 -5.34 9.72
N ASN A 78 -7.63 -4.11 9.65
CA ASN A 78 -7.23 -3.05 10.58
C ASN A 78 -7.52 -3.43 12.02
N LYS A 79 -8.71 -3.99 12.26
CA LYS A 79 -9.10 -4.45 13.59
C LYS A 79 -8.18 -5.56 14.09
N LEU A 80 -7.82 -6.48 13.21
CA LEU A 80 -6.90 -7.57 13.54
C LEU A 80 -5.52 -7.03 13.94
N LEU A 81 -5.00 -6.04 13.23
CA LEU A 81 -3.72 -5.42 13.56
C LEU A 81 -3.74 -4.84 14.97
N ILE A 82 -4.82 -4.16 15.31
CA ILE A 82 -4.94 -3.57 16.64
C ILE A 82 -5.05 -4.64 17.70
N GLN A 83 -5.81 -5.70 17.44
CA GLN A 83 -5.92 -6.83 18.38
C GLN A 83 -4.58 -7.49 18.66
N LYS A 84 -3.71 -7.56 17.64
CA LYS A 84 -2.39 -8.18 17.77
C LYS A 84 -1.32 -7.18 18.25
N GLY A 85 -1.68 -5.93 18.45
CA GLY A 85 -0.72 -4.91 18.85
C GLY A 85 0.26 -4.55 17.75
N ARG A 86 -0.14 -4.65 16.48
CA ARG A 86 0.71 -4.39 15.31
C ARG A 86 0.33 -3.14 14.54
N GLU A 87 -0.58 -2.35 15.04
CA GLU A 87 -1.04 -1.13 14.38
C GLU A 87 0.06 -0.09 14.20
N SER A 88 1.12 -0.17 15.00
CA SER A 88 2.26 0.75 14.88
C SER A 88 2.99 0.61 13.53
N ILE A 89 2.90 -0.53 12.89
CA ILE A 89 3.55 -0.76 11.59
C ILE A 89 2.58 -0.62 10.42
N LEU A 90 1.39 -0.08 10.66
CA LEU A 90 0.42 0.12 9.58
C LEU A 90 0.98 0.88 8.38
N PRO A 91 1.72 2.00 8.55
CA PRO A 91 2.30 2.68 7.39
C PRO A 91 3.21 1.79 6.56
N GLU A 92 4.02 0.96 7.21
CA GLU A 92 4.93 0.04 6.53
C GLU A 92 4.16 -1.07 5.80
N ILE A 93 3.06 -1.56 6.40
CA ILE A 93 2.19 -2.57 5.77
C ILE A 93 1.53 -1.99 4.52
N ILE A 94 1.03 -0.76 4.60
CA ILE A 94 0.42 -0.08 3.46
C ILE A 94 1.41 0.03 2.31
N ASN A 95 2.63 0.48 2.58
CA ASN A 95 3.65 0.61 1.55
C ASN A 95 4.04 -0.74 0.95
N ALA A 96 4.18 -1.76 1.79
CA ALA A 96 4.48 -3.11 1.33
C ALA A 96 3.36 -3.67 0.45
N PHE A 97 2.11 -3.42 0.82
CA PHE A 97 0.96 -3.85 0.03
C PHE A 97 1.00 -3.21 -1.36
N ILE A 98 1.19 -1.91 -1.42
CA ILE A 98 1.22 -1.18 -2.69
C ILE A 98 2.37 -1.68 -3.58
N GLU A 99 3.54 -1.89 -2.99
CA GLU A 99 4.69 -2.42 -3.72
C GLU A 99 4.43 -3.81 -4.28
N GLN A 100 3.87 -4.70 -3.47
CA GLN A 100 3.54 -6.06 -3.91
C GLN A 100 2.44 -6.06 -4.96
N TYR A 101 1.43 -5.19 -4.79
CA TYR A 101 0.37 -5.03 -5.79
C TYR A 101 0.96 -4.60 -7.13
N ASN A 102 1.85 -3.61 -7.11
CA ASN A 102 2.49 -3.14 -8.34
C ASN A 102 3.26 -4.25 -9.04
N THR A 103 3.95 -5.09 -8.27
CA THR A 103 4.68 -6.23 -8.81
C THR A 103 3.72 -7.23 -9.48
N ILE A 104 2.61 -7.55 -8.82
CA ILE A 104 1.61 -8.49 -9.34
C ILE A 104 0.99 -7.96 -10.63
N LYS A 105 0.69 -6.67 -10.68
CA LYS A 105 0.06 -6.05 -11.86
C LYS A 105 1.06 -5.70 -12.94
N GLY A 106 2.36 -5.90 -12.71
CA GLY A 106 3.38 -5.57 -13.68
C GLY A 106 3.59 -4.08 -13.87
N ILE A 107 3.33 -3.29 -12.82
CA ILE A 107 3.60 -1.86 -12.85
C ILE A 107 5.03 -1.65 -12.36
N HIS A 108 5.88 -1.13 -13.23
CA HIS A 108 7.28 -0.92 -12.90
C HIS A 108 7.65 0.55 -13.06
N LYS A 109 8.41 1.05 -12.09
CA LYS A 109 9.00 2.38 -12.19
C LYS A 109 10.38 2.24 -12.79
N VAL A 110 10.55 2.77 -13.98
CA VAL A 110 11.83 2.76 -14.66
C VAL A 110 12.51 4.10 -14.42
N LYS A 111 13.62 4.06 -13.70
CA LYS A 111 14.47 5.24 -13.53
C LYS A 111 15.52 5.23 -14.61
N LEU A 112 15.47 6.19 -15.48
CA LEU A 112 16.49 6.38 -16.47
C LEU A 112 17.58 7.25 -15.83
N ALA A 113 18.62 6.58 -15.34
CA ALA A 113 19.71 7.25 -14.65
C ALA A 113 20.63 7.92 -15.66
N THR A 114 20.16 9.00 -16.23
CA THR A 114 20.94 9.79 -17.18
C THR A 114 20.88 11.26 -16.78
N ALA A 115 22.01 11.94 -16.93
CA ALA A 115 22.09 13.37 -16.67
C ALA A 115 21.58 14.20 -17.84
N GLU A 116 21.33 13.57 -18.99
CA GLU A 116 20.88 14.27 -20.19
C GLU A 116 19.39 14.10 -20.40
N PRO A 117 18.70 15.14 -20.91
CA PRO A 117 17.29 15.03 -21.23
C PRO A 117 17.07 13.99 -22.34
N ILE A 118 16.03 13.20 -22.18
CA ILE A 118 15.65 12.20 -23.15
C ILE A 118 14.54 12.77 -24.02
N SER A 119 14.66 12.65 -25.34
CA SER A 119 13.62 13.10 -26.26
C SER A 119 12.34 12.28 -26.07
N GLU A 120 11.19 12.85 -26.43
CA GLU A 120 9.92 12.14 -26.35
C GLU A 120 9.90 10.91 -27.24
N GLU A 121 10.52 10.97 -28.40
CA GLU A 121 10.61 9.82 -29.31
C GLU A 121 11.39 8.67 -28.67
N LEU A 122 12.53 8.98 -28.08
CA LEU A 122 13.35 7.98 -27.42
C LEU A 122 12.63 7.39 -26.21
N LYS A 123 11.97 8.24 -25.44
CA LYS A 123 11.19 7.81 -24.29
C LYS A 123 10.09 6.84 -24.69
N LYS A 124 9.34 7.17 -25.76
CA LYS A 124 8.29 6.30 -26.28
C LYS A 124 8.85 4.98 -26.81
N ALA A 125 9.99 5.03 -27.47
CA ALA A 125 10.64 3.83 -27.98
C ALA A 125 11.05 2.90 -26.83
N ILE A 126 11.61 3.47 -25.77
CA ILE A 126 12.00 2.71 -24.56
C ILE A 126 10.77 2.09 -23.90
N GLU A 127 9.72 2.87 -23.74
CA GLU A 127 8.47 2.39 -23.14
C GLU A 127 7.88 1.23 -23.95
N HIS A 128 7.85 1.38 -25.25
CA HIS A 128 7.30 0.35 -26.13
C HIS A 128 8.11 -0.94 -26.04
N LYS A 129 9.43 -0.82 -26.07
CA LYS A 129 10.31 -1.98 -26.00
C LYS A 129 10.17 -2.70 -24.66
N LEU A 130 10.11 -1.96 -23.56
CA LEU A 130 9.94 -2.55 -22.24
C LEU A 130 8.61 -3.29 -22.12
N LYS A 131 7.54 -2.73 -22.65
CA LYS A 131 6.24 -3.40 -22.67
C LYS A 131 6.28 -4.69 -23.49
N THR A 132 6.91 -4.64 -24.63
CA THR A 132 6.98 -5.78 -25.54
C THR A 132 7.89 -6.87 -25.02
N ASP A 133 9.12 -6.51 -24.64
CA ASP A 133 10.15 -7.48 -24.23
C ASP A 133 9.88 -8.05 -22.84
N ALA A 134 9.40 -7.24 -21.94
CA ALA A 134 9.19 -7.65 -20.54
C ALA A 134 7.75 -8.09 -20.27
N ALA A 135 6.85 -7.98 -21.24
CA ALA A 135 5.42 -8.31 -21.10
C ALA A 135 4.76 -7.57 -19.95
N LEU A 136 5.13 -6.31 -19.75
CA LEU A 136 4.59 -5.48 -18.66
C LEU A 136 3.33 -4.76 -19.13
N PRO A 137 2.22 -4.85 -18.38
CA PRO A 137 0.98 -4.16 -18.76
C PRO A 137 1.03 -2.65 -18.55
N THR A 138 1.85 -2.18 -17.60
CA THR A 138 1.95 -0.75 -17.27
C THR A 138 3.38 -0.39 -16.90
N ILE A 139 3.87 0.76 -17.38
CA ILE A 139 5.21 1.25 -17.08
C ILE A 139 5.10 2.72 -16.67
N GLU A 140 5.79 3.06 -15.57
CA GLU A 140 5.94 4.44 -15.11
C GLU A 140 7.39 4.87 -15.29
N LEU A 141 7.60 6.03 -15.87
CA LEU A 141 8.92 6.60 -16.05
C LEU A 141 9.14 7.84 -15.19
#